data_c812668e5a509f3627b46a13b758555a
#
_entry.id   c812668e5a509f3627b46a13b758555a
#
_cell.length_a   1.000
_cell.length_b   1.000
_cell.length_c   1.000
_cell.angle_alpha   90.00
_cell.angle_beta   90.00
_cell.angle_gamma   90.00
#
_symmetry.space_group_name_H-M   'P 1'
#
loop_
_entity.id
_entity.type
_entity.pdbx_description
1 polymer ?
#
loop_
_entity_poly.entity_id
_entity_poly.type
_entity_poly.pdbx_seq_one_letter_code
_entity_poly.pdbx_strand_id
1 'polypeptide(L)'
;MRADRYGQQSRGPIGTIRGVVAAGLRLVMAYQRPFRVEVARYGLVVVAPASIAYMLATLVVSALWLDPVVGHRAVVACCAWRAATVTHGYGALIPLFGSAFLVRRPVEAVWTVAATWLVLGPLEAAVGSRRLLLIGALGHAVPTVVIDLCWLAANRADASLAGIDVGTSAVVVTAAAALAVSTRSLPVSVTLAVGIAVDIGAAADLATAEHLVAVVIGICAALVLLPDRWPPWRPEPVARPATPSRSQASAVPHRYPPHA
;
A
#
# COMPACT_ATOMS: atom_id res chain seq x y z
N MET A 1 -6.17 42.34 43.69
CA MET A 1 -6.73 41.63 42.57
C MET A 1 -5.67 41.40 41.52
N ARG A 2 -4.94 40.30 41.56
CA ARG A 2 -4.04 39.80 40.50
C ARG A 2 -3.71 38.33 40.83
N ALA A 3 -4.56 37.41 40.46
CA ALA A 3 -4.25 36.00 40.40
C ALA A 3 -5.06 35.48 39.23
N ASP A 4 -4.41 35.01 38.16
CA ASP A 4 -4.87 34.03 37.16
C ASP A 4 -4.02 34.14 35.89
N ARG A 5 -2.71 33.83 35.98
CA ARG A 5 -1.87 33.64 34.81
C ARG A 5 -0.87 32.48 34.98
N TYR A 6 -1.26 31.40 35.60
CA TYR A 6 -0.43 30.19 35.64
C TYR A 6 -1.28 28.98 35.28
N GLY A 7 -1.57 28.78 34.02
CA GLY A 7 -2.33 27.63 33.53
C GLY A 7 -1.97 27.15 32.14
N GLN A 8 -0.99 27.75 31.46
CA GLN A 8 -0.43 27.17 30.24
C GLN A 8 0.70 26.20 30.62
N GLN A 9 0.33 24.99 31.05
CA GLN A 9 1.26 23.88 31.05
C GLN A 9 1.76 23.67 29.63
N SER A 10 3.02 24.05 29.37
CA SER A 10 3.74 23.71 28.15
C SER A 10 3.69 22.18 27.99
N ARG A 11 2.91 21.70 27.04
CA ARG A 11 2.93 20.28 26.66
C ARG A 11 4.33 19.97 26.22
N GLY A 12 5.11 19.27 27.05
CA GLY A 12 6.47 18.89 26.76
C GLY A 12 6.56 18.08 25.45
N PRO A 13 7.76 17.92 24.85
CA PRO A 13 7.97 17.30 23.54
C PRO A 13 7.33 15.90 23.42
N ILE A 14 7.27 15.13 24.49
CA ILE A 14 6.61 13.81 24.55
C ILE A 14 5.10 13.92 24.31
N GLY A 15 4.44 14.96 24.83
CA GLY A 15 3.01 15.18 24.59
C GLY A 15 2.72 15.50 23.12
N THR A 16 3.64 16.23 22.48
CA THR A 16 3.56 16.56 21.05
C THR A 16 3.72 15.30 20.17
N ILE A 17 4.72 14.46 20.46
CA ILE A 17 4.96 13.20 19.71
C ILE A 17 3.73 12.27 19.83
N ARG A 18 3.21 12.07 21.05
CA ARG A 18 1.99 11.26 21.25
C ARG A 18 0.81 11.82 20.48
N GLY A 19 0.66 13.14 20.42
CA GLY A 19 -0.38 13.81 19.65
C GLY A 19 -0.26 13.55 18.15
N VAL A 20 0.94 13.65 17.60
CA VAL A 20 1.22 13.38 16.17
C VAL A 20 0.96 11.92 15.83
N VAL A 21 1.45 10.97 16.64
CA VAL A 21 1.20 9.53 16.43
C VAL A 21 -0.27 9.22 16.49
N ALA A 22 -1.02 9.74 17.48
CA ALA A 22 -2.46 9.53 17.59
C ALA A 22 -3.24 10.16 16.42
N ALA A 23 -2.79 11.30 15.90
CA ALA A 23 -3.39 11.91 14.70
C ALA A 23 -3.11 11.06 13.46
N GLY A 24 -1.88 10.59 13.27
CA GLY A 24 -1.50 9.70 12.18
C GLY A 24 -2.32 8.40 12.19
N LEU A 25 -2.44 7.74 13.35
CA LEU A 25 -3.26 6.55 13.49
C LEU A 25 -4.74 6.80 13.14
N ARG A 26 -5.31 7.92 13.58
CA ARG A 26 -6.70 8.29 13.22
C ARG A 26 -6.86 8.48 11.71
N LEU A 27 -5.90 9.11 11.05
CA LEU A 27 -5.92 9.29 9.59
C LEU A 27 -5.83 7.95 8.85
N VAL A 28 -4.95 7.05 9.28
CA VAL A 28 -4.85 5.69 8.72
C VAL A 28 -6.15 4.93 8.93
N MET A 29 -6.74 4.97 10.13
CA MET A 29 -8.00 4.29 10.44
C MET A 29 -9.17 4.86 9.63
N ALA A 30 -9.23 6.17 9.45
CA ALA A 30 -10.25 6.81 8.61
C ALA A 30 -10.09 6.42 7.14
N TYR A 31 -8.85 6.41 6.64
CA TYR A 31 -8.53 5.95 5.29
C TYR A 31 -8.91 4.48 5.05
N GLN A 32 -8.66 3.61 6.03
CA GLN A 32 -8.94 2.18 5.96
C GLN A 32 -10.43 1.82 6.11
N ARG A 33 -11.25 2.76 6.58
CA ARG A 33 -12.64 2.49 6.91
C ARG A 33 -13.45 1.85 5.78
N PRO A 34 -13.43 2.35 4.54
CA PRO A 34 -14.18 1.75 3.44
C PRO A 34 -13.75 0.31 3.17
N PHE A 35 -12.43 0.07 3.06
CA PHE A 35 -11.88 -1.27 2.85
C PHE A 35 -12.30 -2.23 3.98
N ARG A 36 -12.22 -1.80 5.24
CA ARG A 36 -12.64 -2.60 6.39
C ARG A 36 -14.12 -2.94 6.38
N VAL A 37 -14.98 -2.03 5.92
CA VAL A 37 -16.42 -2.28 5.77
C VAL A 37 -16.66 -3.36 4.72
N GLU A 38 -16.00 -3.27 3.56
CA GLU A 38 -16.11 -4.30 2.52
C GLU A 38 -15.59 -5.65 2.99
N VAL A 39 -14.44 -5.68 3.68
CA VAL A 39 -13.87 -6.90 4.26
C VAL A 39 -14.80 -7.50 5.32
N ALA A 40 -15.42 -6.67 6.16
CA ALA A 40 -16.37 -7.14 7.16
C ALA A 40 -17.65 -7.72 6.52
N ARG A 41 -18.05 -7.20 5.38
CA ARG A 41 -19.26 -7.63 4.65
C ARG A 41 -19.04 -8.88 3.81
N TYR A 42 -17.94 -8.97 3.09
CA TYR A 42 -17.71 -9.98 2.07
C TYR A 42 -16.53 -10.93 2.37
N GLY A 43 -15.74 -10.62 3.38
CA GLY A 43 -14.50 -11.35 3.70
C GLY A 43 -13.29 -10.88 2.88
N LEU A 44 -12.13 -10.97 3.50
CA LEU A 44 -10.86 -10.46 2.91
C LEU A 44 -10.50 -11.15 1.60
N VAL A 45 -10.67 -12.48 1.54
CA VAL A 45 -10.35 -13.28 0.33
C VAL A 45 -11.19 -12.88 -0.88
N VAL A 46 -12.42 -12.41 -0.66
CA VAL A 46 -13.30 -11.96 -1.74
C VAL A 46 -12.94 -10.54 -2.18
N VAL A 47 -12.60 -9.67 -1.23
CA VAL A 47 -12.33 -8.25 -1.49
C VAL A 47 -10.94 -8.02 -2.06
N ALA A 48 -9.95 -8.83 -1.64
CA ALA A 48 -8.55 -8.63 -2.00
C ALA A 48 -7.80 -9.95 -2.27
N PRO A 49 -8.27 -10.79 -3.20
CA PRO A 49 -7.71 -12.13 -3.45
C PRO A 49 -6.26 -12.08 -3.97
N ALA A 50 -5.92 -11.13 -4.86
CA ALA A 50 -4.56 -11.03 -5.39
C ALA A 50 -3.57 -10.53 -4.33
N SER A 51 -3.98 -9.61 -3.46
CA SER A 51 -3.17 -9.15 -2.34
C SER A 51 -2.88 -10.27 -1.35
N ILE A 52 -3.87 -11.10 -1.05
CA ILE A 52 -3.70 -12.28 -0.19
C ILE A 52 -2.77 -13.29 -0.86
N ALA A 53 -2.98 -13.60 -2.13
CA ALA A 53 -2.12 -14.52 -2.87
C ALA A 53 -0.68 -14.04 -2.91
N TYR A 54 -0.46 -12.74 -3.16
CA TYR A 54 0.86 -12.11 -3.12
C TYR A 54 1.52 -12.24 -1.73
N MET A 55 0.80 -11.90 -0.67
CA MET A 55 1.28 -12.04 0.70
C MET A 55 1.66 -13.48 1.03
N LEU A 56 0.80 -14.45 0.71
CA LEU A 56 1.06 -15.86 0.97
C LEU A 56 2.27 -16.35 0.16
N ALA A 57 2.39 -16.00 -1.11
CA ALA A 57 3.55 -16.33 -1.93
C ALA A 57 4.84 -15.76 -1.34
N THR A 58 4.83 -14.50 -0.90
CA THR A 58 5.97 -13.86 -0.23
C THR A 58 6.36 -14.59 1.07
N LEU A 59 5.37 -14.96 1.89
CA LEU A 59 5.64 -15.70 3.12
C LEU A 59 6.22 -17.10 2.84
N VAL A 60 5.71 -17.80 1.83
CA VAL A 60 6.23 -19.11 1.41
C VAL A 60 7.67 -19.00 0.88
N VAL A 61 7.93 -18.04 -0.02
CA VAL A 61 9.28 -17.79 -0.57
C VAL A 61 10.25 -17.43 0.56
N SER A 62 9.82 -16.60 1.52
CA SER A 62 10.64 -16.23 2.68
C SER A 62 10.91 -17.41 3.59
N ALA A 63 9.94 -18.28 3.83
CA ALA A 63 10.14 -19.49 4.62
C ALA A 63 11.12 -20.46 3.93
N LEU A 64 10.99 -20.64 2.61
CA LEU A 64 11.93 -21.44 1.83
C LEU A 64 13.34 -20.84 1.80
N TRP A 65 13.46 -19.49 1.79
CA TRP A 65 14.75 -18.82 1.89
C TRP A 65 15.48 -19.16 3.19
N LEU A 66 14.75 -19.32 4.29
CA LEU A 66 15.32 -19.66 5.59
C LEU A 66 15.65 -21.14 5.76
N ASP A 67 15.19 -22.02 4.85
CA ASP A 67 15.58 -23.43 4.83
C ASP A 67 17.00 -23.57 4.22
N PRO A 68 18.02 -24.00 5.01
CA PRO A 68 19.42 -23.97 4.55
C PRO A 68 19.75 -25.04 3.52
N VAL A 69 18.92 -26.06 3.34
CA VAL A 69 19.27 -27.24 2.53
C VAL A 69 18.67 -27.21 1.14
N VAL A 70 17.36 -27.26 1.04
CA VAL A 70 16.64 -27.35 -0.24
C VAL A 70 16.01 -26.03 -0.63
N GLY A 71 15.34 -25.38 0.33
CA GLY A 71 14.56 -24.18 0.10
C GLY A 71 15.43 -23.02 -0.39
N HIS A 72 16.55 -22.76 0.25
CA HIS A 72 17.47 -21.69 -0.15
C HIS A 72 17.95 -21.84 -1.60
N ARG A 73 18.36 -23.07 -2.00
CA ARG A 73 18.80 -23.32 -3.38
C ARG A 73 17.70 -23.08 -4.41
N ALA A 74 16.49 -23.55 -4.10
CA ALA A 74 15.34 -23.33 -4.98
C ALA A 74 15.01 -21.85 -5.13
N VAL A 75 15.01 -21.09 -4.03
CA VAL A 75 14.76 -19.64 -4.07
C VAL A 75 15.87 -18.91 -4.82
N VAL A 76 17.16 -19.28 -4.63
CA VAL A 76 18.25 -18.69 -5.41
C VAL A 76 18.08 -18.95 -6.91
N ALA A 77 17.63 -20.14 -7.30
CA ALA A 77 17.44 -20.49 -8.71
C ALA A 77 16.31 -19.71 -9.39
N CYS A 78 15.20 -19.45 -8.68
CA CYS A 78 14.00 -18.86 -9.28
C CYS A 78 13.63 -17.45 -8.80
N CYS A 79 14.25 -16.97 -7.71
CA CYS A 79 13.88 -15.68 -7.13
C CYS A 79 15.08 -14.74 -6.90
N ALA A 80 16.34 -15.21 -7.13
CA ALA A 80 17.50 -14.38 -6.93
C ALA A 80 17.80 -13.57 -8.20
N TRP A 81 17.22 -12.40 -8.31
CA TRP A 81 17.58 -11.44 -9.34
C TRP A 81 18.90 -10.76 -9.00
N ARG A 82 19.74 -10.56 -10.00
CA ARG A 82 20.98 -9.78 -9.92
C ARG A 82 21.08 -8.92 -11.17
N ALA A 83 21.66 -7.75 -11.07
CA ALA A 83 21.83 -6.86 -12.22
C ALA A 83 22.45 -7.55 -13.45
N ALA A 84 23.44 -8.43 -13.24
CA ALA A 84 24.03 -9.22 -14.32
C ALA A 84 23.03 -10.16 -15.02
N THR A 85 21.91 -10.52 -14.40
CA THR A 85 20.90 -11.42 -14.97
C THR A 85 20.14 -10.76 -16.13
N VAL A 86 20.10 -9.43 -16.19
CA VAL A 86 19.44 -8.69 -17.28
C VAL A 86 20.00 -9.07 -18.68
N THR A 87 21.26 -9.51 -18.74
CA THR A 87 21.92 -9.93 -19.99
C THR A 87 21.55 -11.34 -20.45
N HIS A 88 20.80 -12.12 -19.65
CA HIS A 88 20.44 -13.51 -19.95
C HIS A 88 19.19 -13.65 -20.81
N GLY A 89 18.64 -12.56 -21.35
CA GLY A 89 17.49 -12.58 -22.24
C GLY A 89 16.23 -13.17 -21.54
N TYR A 90 15.50 -14.04 -22.24
CA TYR A 90 14.24 -14.61 -21.70
C TYR A 90 14.45 -15.44 -20.43
N GLY A 91 15.62 -16.02 -20.20
CA GLY A 91 15.95 -16.76 -18.98
C GLY A 91 15.95 -15.88 -17.73
N ALA A 92 16.04 -14.57 -17.90
CA ALA A 92 15.98 -13.59 -16.82
C ALA A 92 14.55 -13.36 -16.27
N LEU A 93 13.50 -13.72 -16.99
CA LEU A 93 12.12 -13.41 -16.59
C LEU A 93 11.72 -14.13 -15.29
N ILE A 94 12.12 -15.38 -15.12
CA ILE A 94 11.77 -16.14 -13.89
C ILE A 94 12.38 -15.49 -12.64
N PRO A 95 13.70 -15.25 -12.54
CA PRO A 95 14.27 -14.58 -11.38
C PRO A 95 13.80 -13.12 -11.24
N LEU A 96 13.50 -12.41 -12.32
CA LEU A 96 12.94 -11.05 -12.27
C LEU A 96 11.60 -11.05 -11.52
N PHE A 97 10.63 -11.81 -11.98
CA PHE A 97 9.33 -11.84 -11.31
C PHE A 97 9.34 -12.61 -9.99
N GLY A 98 10.22 -13.59 -9.84
CA GLY A 98 10.42 -14.33 -8.60
C GLY A 98 10.97 -13.44 -7.48
N SER A 99 11.87 -12.51 -7.79
CA SER A 99 12.44 -11.59 -6.79
C SER A 99 11.40 -10.63 -6.18
N ALA A 100 10.29 -10.39 -6.88
CA ALA A 100 9.16 -9.63 -6.33
C ALA A 100 8.57 -10.25 -5.05
N PHE A 101 8.79 -11.55 -4.82
CA PHE A 101 8.29 -12.27 -3.64
C PHE A 101 9.39 -12.55 -2.61
N LEU A 102 10.64 -12.19 -2.92
CA LEU A 102 11.76 -12.50 -2.03
C LEU A 102 11.88 -11.46 -0.92
N VAL A 103 11.88 -11.97 0.32
CA VAL A 103 12.15 -11.22 1.54
C VAL A 103 13.22 -11.99 2.32
N ARG A 104 14.33 -11.33 2.63
CA ARG A 104 15.48 -12.01 3.27
C ARG A 104 15.45 -12.00 4.78
N ARG A 105 14.76 -11.04 5.38
CA ARG A 105 14.72 -10.85 6.84
C ARG A 105 13.30 -11.03 7.38
N PRO A 106 13.12 -11.72 8.52
CA PRO A 106 11.80 -11.90 9.12
C PRO A 106 11.04 -10.58 9.38
N VAL A 107 11.77 -9.50 9.72
CA VAL A 107 11.16 -8.19 9.95
C VAL A 107 10.55 -7.62 8.66
N GLU A 108 11.16 -7.88 7.52
CA GLU A 108 10.64 -7.46 6.21
C GLU A 108 9.36 -8.21 5.85
N ALA A 109 9.23 -9.48 6.25
CA ALA A 109 7.99 -10.25 6.10
C ALA A 109 6.83 -9.61 6.91
N VAL A 110 7.10 -9.14 8.12
CA VAL A 110 6.10 -8.40 8.93
C VAL A 110 5.66 -7.13 8.21
N TRP A 111 6.62 -6.40 7.63
CA TRP A 111 6.31 -5.20 6.84
C TRP A 111 5.49 -5.53 5.59
N THR A 112 5.78 -6.64 4.91
CA THR A 112 4.99 -7.07 3.75
C THR A 112 3.54 -7.38 4.13
N VAL A 113 3.31 -8.06 5.26
CA VAL A 113 1.95 -8.28 5.78
C VAL A 113 1.25 -6.95 6.07
N ALA A 114 1.93 -6.02 6.76
CA ALA A 114 1.38 -4.70 7.04
C ALA A 114 1.09 -3.92 5.74
N ALA A 115 2.00 -3.92 4.78
CA ALA A 115 1.84 -3.26 3.50
C ALA A 115 0.70 -3.86 2.66
N THR A 116 0.54 -5.19 2.69
CA THR A 116 -0.60 -5.85 2.05
C THR A 116 -1.92 -5.34 2.63
N TRP A 117 -2.03 -5.25 3.94
CA TRP A 117 -3.21 -4.74 4.60
C TRP A 117 -3.45 -3.24 4.37
N LEU A 118 -2.38 -2.43 4.44
CA LEU A 118 -2.48 -0.97 4.41
C LEU A 118 -2.50 -0.38 3.01
N VAL A 119 -1.95 -1.08 2.01
CA VAL A 119 -1.73 -0.54 0.67
C VAL A 119 -2.35 -1.42 -0.40
N LEU A 120 -1.91 -2.69 -0.50
CA LEU A 120 -2.31 -3.56 -1.62
C LEU A 120 -3.80 -3.90 -1.56
N GLY A 121 -4.32 -4.31 -0.41
CA GLY A 121 -5.73 -4.65 -0.24
C GLY A 121 -6.67 -3.49 -0.55
N PRO A 122 -6.47 -2.29 0.01
CA PRO A 122 -7.25 -1.11 -0.36
C PRO A 122 -7.16 -0.73 -1.84
N LEU A 123 -5.96 -0.83 -2.43
CA LEU A 123 -5.80 -0.56 -3.86
C LEU A 123 -6.57 -1.62 -4.69
N GLU A 124 -6.43 -2.91 -4.35
CA GLU A 124 -7.14 -3.97 -5.04
C GLU A 124 -8.66 -3.81 -4.97
N ALA A 125 -9.19 -3.55 -3.78
CA ALA A 125 -10.61 -3.29 -3.58
C ALA A 125 -11.13 -2.14 -4.45
N ALA A 126 -10.26 -1.17 -4.71
CA ALA A 126 -10.59 -0.02 -5.52
C ALA A 126 -10.49 -0.26 -7.02
N VAL A 127 -9.45 -0.95 -7.48
CA VAL A 127 -9.13 -1.04 -8.92
C VAL A 127 -9.36 -2.43 -9.50
N GLY A 128 -9.53 -3.42 -8.65
CA GLY A 128 -9.64 -4.84 -8.99
C GLY A 128 -8.31 -5.54 -9.16
N SER A 129 -8.32 -6.88 -8.99
CA SER A 129 -7.12 -7.73 -8.95
C SER A 129 -6.25 -7.61 -10.21
N ARG A 130 -6.86 -7.57 -11.40
CA ARG A 130 -6.11 -7.50 -12.67
C ARG A 130 -5.24 -6.24 -12.77
N ARG A 131 -5.80 -5.08 -12.37
CA ARG A 131 -5.07 -3.82 -12.40
C ARG A 131 -4.00 -3.77 -11.31
N LEU A 132 -4.32 -4.29 -10.11
CA LEU A 132 -3.31 -4.41 -9.06
C LEU A 132 -2.12 -5.26 -9.52
N LEU A 133 -2.36 -6.43 -10.11
CA LEU A 133 -1.29 -7.31 -10.61
C LEU A 133 -0.45 -6.61 -11.70
N LEU A 134 -1.09 -5.89 -12.61
CA LEU A 134 -0.37 -5.12 -13.63
C LEU A 134 0.47 -4.00 -13.02
N ILE A 135 -0.09 -3.24 -12.08
CA ILE A 135 0.62 -2.18 -11.35
C ILE A 135 1.82 -2.76 -10.61
N GLY A 136 1.64 -3.88 -9.90
CA GLY A 136 2.70 -4.55 -9.16
C GLY A 136 3.79 -5.11 -10.08
N ALA A 137 3.41 -5.78 -11.15
CA ALA A 137 4.35 -6.35 -12.13
C ALA A 137 5.19 -5.27 -12.83
N LEU A 138 4.56 -4.19 -13.30
CA LEU A 138 5.26 -3.06 -13.90
C LEU A 138 6.12 -2.33 -12.86
N GLY A 139 5.59 -2.15 -11.65
CA GLY A 139 6.24 -1.46 -10.57
C GLY A 139 7.45 -2.18 -10.00
N HIS A 140 7.56 -3.48 -10.24
CA HIS A 140 8.77 -4.23 -9.93
C HIS A 140 9.69 -4.33 -11.15
N ALA A 141 9.19 -4.86 -12.28
CA ALA A 141 10.03 -5.18 -13.41
C ALA A 141 10.68 -3.95 -14.07
N VAL A 142 9.94 -2.83 -14.21
CA VAL A 142 10.47 -1.66 -14.92
C VAL A 142 11.56 -0.95 -14.12
N PRO A 143 11.40 -0.62 -12.83
CA PRO A 143 12.47 -0.01 -12.04
C PRO A 143 13.71 -0.87 -11.99
N THR A 144 13.58 -2.17 -11.69
CA THR A 144 14.69 -3.11 -11.60
C THR A 144 15.49 -3.16 -12.91
N VAL A 145 14.82 -3.38 -14.04
CA VAL A 145 15.51 -3.46 -15.34
C VAL A 145 16.14 -2.13 -15.73
N VAL A 146 15.43 -1.01 -15.56
CA VAL A 146 15.95 0.32 -15.92
C VAL A 146 17.19 0.68 -15.11
N ILE A 147 17.12 0.49 -13.79
CA ILE A 147 18.24 0.84 -12.90
C ILE A 147 19.44 -0.08 -13.16
N ASP A 148 19.21 -1.39 -13.35
CA ASP A 148 20.27 -2.33 -13.66
C ASP A 148 20.97 -2.02 -15.00
N LEU A 149 20.20 -1.68 -16.03
CA LEU A 149 20.75 -1.26 -17.32
C LEU A 149 21.56 0.04 -17.21
N CYS A 150 21.07 1.03 -16.48
CA CYS A 150 21.81 2.26 -16.23
C CYS A 150 23.12 2.00 -15.48
N TRP A 151 23.08 1.09 -14.50
CA TRP A 151 24.25 0.72 -13.71
C TRP A 151 25.29 -0.02 -14.56
N LEU A 152 24.85 -0.98 -15.36
CA LEU A 152 25.74 -1.69 -16.29
C LEU A 152 26.35 -0.75 -17.33
N ALA A 153 25.56 0.18 -17.89
CA ALA A 153 26.03 1.17 -18.86
C ALA A 153 27.07 2.14 -18.25
N ALA A 154 26.99 2.41 -16.96
CA ALA A 154 27.98 3.21 -16.24
C ALA A 154 29.28 2.48 -15.95
N ASN A 155 29.48 1.24 -16.48
CA ASN A 155 30.66 0.38 -16.26
C ASN A 155 31.03 0.20 -14.77
N ARG A 156 30.05 0.34 -13.91
CA ARG A 156 30.23 0.07 -12.48
C ARG A 156 30.05 -1.43 -12.20
N ALA A 157 30.97 -2.23 -12.75
CA ALA A 157 31.10 -3.66 -12.41
C ALA A 157 31.61 -3.83 -10.98
N ASP A 158 30.90 -3.24 -10.02
CA ASP A 158 31.28 -3.26 -8.61
C ASP A 158 30.60 -4.42 -7.90
N ALA A 159 31.17 -4.86 -6.78
CA ALA A 159 30.66 -5.94 -5.94
C ALA A 159 29.20 -5.72 -5.46
N SER A 160 28.70 -4.47 -5.48
CA SER A 160 27.29 -4.14 -5.22
C SER A 160 26.31 -4.80 -6.20
N LEU A 161 26.72 -5.06 -7.44
CA LEU A 161 25.94 -5.81 -8.44
C LEU A 161 25.83 -7.31 -8.13
N ALA A 162 26.66 -7.84 -7.23
CA ALA A 162 26.58 -9.20 -6.75
C ALA A 162 25.43 -9.40 -5.74
N GLY A 163 24.83 -8.32 -5.26
CA GLY A 163 23.69 -8.34 -4.37
C GLY A 163 22.45 -8.98 -5.04
N ILE A 164 21.72 -9.76 -4.26
CA ILE A 164 20.43 -10.26 -4.69
C ILE A 164 19.40 -9.16 -4.44
N ASP A 165 18.71 -8.74 -5.49
CA ASP A 165 17.61 -7.79 -5.38
C ASP A 165 16.43 -8.39 -4.59
N VAL A 166 15.76 -7.54 -3.83
CA VAL A 166 14.59 -7.86 -2.99
C VAL A 166 13.43 -6.98 -3.45
N GLY A 167 12.72 -7.46 -4.47
CA GLY A 167 11.73 -6.66 -5.20
C GLY A 167 10.43 -6.35 -4.49
N THR A 168 10.15 -6.95 -3.33
CA THR A 168 8.89 -6.75 -2.59
C THR A 168 8.63 -5.28 -2.29
N SER A 169 9.65 -4.51 -1.96
CA SER A 169 9.56 -3.08 -1.64
C SER A 169 9.13 -2.23 -2.85
N ALA A 170 9.64 -2.52 -4.04
CA ALA A 170 9.28 -1.80 -5.26
C ALA A 170 7.79 -1.99 -5.62
N VAL A 171 7.25 -3.22 -5.46
CA VAL A 171 5.80 -3.50 -5.62
C VAL A 171 4.97 -2.63 -4.67
N VAL A 172 5.36 -2.58 -3.39
CA VAL A 172 4.63 -1.81 -2.37
C VAL A 172 4.72 -0.31 -2.62
N VAL A 173 5.90 0.20 -2.95
CA VAL A 173 6.11 1.63 -3.25
C VAL A 173 5.30 2.06 -4.46
N THR A 174 5.29 1.27 -5.53
CA THR A 174 4.47 1.53 -6.73
C THR A 174 2.99 1.54 -6.40
N ALA A 175 2.52 0.55 -5.65
CA ALA A 175 1.13 0.47 -5.24
C ALA A 175 0.74 1.64 -4.32
N ALA A 176 1.63 2.06 -3.40
CA ALA A 176 1.40 3.21 -2.54
C ALA A 176 1.31 4.52 -3.33
N ALA A 177 2.17 4.70 -4.34
CA ALA A 177 2.13 5.85 -5.22
C ALA A 177 0.83 5.87 -6.06
N ALA A 178 0.44 4.73 -6.64
CA ALA A 178 -0.82 4.61 -7.37
C ALA A 178 -2.03 4.89 -6.46
N LEU A 179 -2.00 4.39 -5.23
CA LEU A 179 -3.04 4.61 -4.24
C LEU A 179 -3.12 6.08 -3.81
N ALA A 180 -1.98 6.73 -3.55
CA ALA A 180 -1.90 8.15 -3.19
C ALA A 180 -2.54 9.04 -4.24
N VAL A 181 -2.20 8.83 -5.52
CA VAL A 181 -2.77 9.58 -6.65
C VAL A 181 -4.25 9.28 -6.81
N SER A 182 -4.62 8.00 -6.82
CA SER A 182 -6.00 7.57 -7.06
C SER A 182 -6.95 8.06 -5.98
N THR A 183 -6.54 8.02 -4.72
CA THR A 183 -7.37 8.43 -3.59
C THR A 183 -7.25 9.91 -3.27
N ARG A 184 -6.28 10.61 -3.85
CA ARG A 184 -5.90 11.98 -3.45
C ARG A 184 -5.69 12.08 -1.94
N SER A 185 -5.20 11.01 -1.34
CA SER A 185 -5.05 10.87 0.11
C SER A 185 -3.77 11.52 0.59
N LEU A 186 -3.89 12.70 1.18
CA LEU A 186 -2.74 13.38 1.79
C LEU A 186 -1.97 12.49 2.80
N PRO A 187 -2.62 11.72 3.69
CA PRO A 187 -1.91 10.80 4.58
C PRO A 187 -1.05 9.78 3.85
N VAL A 188 -1.56 9.15 2.79
CA VAL A 188 -0.80 8.17 2.00
C VAL A 188 0.36 8.85 1.29
N SER A 189 0.12 10.01 0.69
CA SER A 189 1.17 10.79 0.02
C SER A 189 2.29 11.22 0.98
N VAL A 190 1.93 11.72 2.16
CA VAL A 190 2.91 12.12 3.19
C VAL A 190 3.69 10.91 3.70
N THR A 191 3.02 9.79 3.98
CA THR A 191 3.70 8.57 4.44
C THR A 191 4.68 8.05 3.39
N LEU A 192 4.28 8.04 2.11
CA LEU A 192 5.16 7.67 1.00
C LEU A 192 6.36 8.61 0.89
N ALA A 193 6.13 9.93 0.92
CA ALA A 193 7.20 10.93 0.84
C ALA A 193 8.20 10.81 2.00
N VAL A 194 7.70 10.60 3.23
CA VAL A 194 8.55 10.39 4.40
C VAL A 194 9.32 9.08 4.28
N GLY A 195 8.69 7.98 3.83
CA GLY A 195 9.35 6.71 3.59
C GLY A 195 10.51 6.83 2.60
N ILE A 196 10.30 7.47 1.47
CA ILE A 196 11.34 7.73 0.46
C ILE A 196 12.45 8.64 1.03
N ALA A 197 12.10 9.69 1.77
CA ALA A 197 13.10 10.59 2.37
C ALA A 197 13.98 9.85 3.39
N VAL A 198 13.40 8.95 4.18
CA VAL A 198 14.14 8.10 5.13
C VAL A 198 15.06 7.14 4.36
N ASP A 199 14.57 6.53 3.31
CA ASP A 199 15.34 5.60 2.46
C ASP A 199 16.57 6.31 1.84
N ILE A 200 16.39 7.49 1.26
CA ILE A 200 17.47 8.33 0.74
C ILE A 200 18.47 8.71 1.85
N GLY A 201 17.98 9.02 3.03
CA GLY A 201 18.83 9.43 4.17
C GLY A 201 19.58 8.27 4.81
N ALA A 202 19.07 7.04 4.72
CA ALA A 202 19.68 5.87 5.32
C ALA A 202 20.80 5.28 4.47
N ALA A 203 20.56 5.14 3.16
CA ALA A 203 21.56 4.67 2.20
C ALA A 203 21.10 5.06 0.78
N ALA A 204 21.77 6.01 0.16
CA ALA A 204 21.53 6.30 -1.26
C ALA A 204 22.18 5.20 -2.11
N ASP A 205 21.52 4.07 -2.23
CA ASP A 205 21.96 2.87 -2.94
C ASP A 205 21.08 2.56 -4.16
N LEU A 206 21.31 1.40 -4.77
CA LEU A 206 20.58 0.93 -5.93
C LEU A 206 19.07 0.77 -5.63
N ALA A 207 18.73 0.24 -4.46
CA ALA A 207 17.34 0.05 -4.04
C ALA A 207 16.59 1.38 -3.91
N THR A 208 17.24 2.41 -3.40
CA THR A 208 16.68 3.78 -3.33
C THR A 208 16.36 4.32 -4.73
N ALA A 209 17.26 4.11 -5.70
CA ALA A 209 17.02 4.52 -7.09
C ALA A 209 15.82 3.77 -7.70
N GLU A 210 15.70 2.47 -7.44
CA GLU A 210 14.55 1.66 -7.86
C GLU A 210 13.24 2.17 -7.24
N HIS A 211 13.23 2.54 -5.95
CA HIS A 211 12.06 3.10 -5.29
C HIS A 211 11.61 4.42 -5.91
N LEU A 212 12.53 5.29 -6.31
CA LEU A 212 12.20 6.54 -7.01
C LEU A 212 11.53 6.26 -8.36
N VAL A 213 12.07 5.32 -9.15
CA VAL A 213 11.46 4.91 -10.43
C VAL A 213 10.10 4.25 -10.16
N ALA A 214 9.98 3.41 -9.13
CA ALA A 214 8.73 2.77 -8.73
C ALA A 214 7.62 3.79 -8.39
N VAL A 215 7.96 4.90 -7.73
CA VAL A 215 7.00 6.00 -7.49
C VAL A 215 6.49 6.58 -8.81
N VAL A 216 7.40 6.86 -9.76
CA VAL A 216 7.03 7.41 -11.07
C VAL A 216 6.10 6.43 -11.81
N ILE A 217 6.45 5.15 -11.84
CA ILE A 217 5.62 4.11 -12.45
C ILE A 217 4.24 4.04 -11.80
N GLY A 218 4.16 4.10 -10.46
CA GLY A 218 2.89 4.10 -9.73
C GLY A 218 2.00 5.30 -10.06
N ILE A 219 2.59 6.49 -10.17
CA ILE A 219 1.88 7.71 -10.59
C ILE A 219 1.36 7.55 -12.02
N CYS A 220 2.22 7.15 -12.96
CA CYS A 220 1.84 6.93 -14.35
C CYS A 220 0.74 5.87 -14.48
N ALA A 221 0.87 4.75 -13.78
CA ALA A 221 -0.12 3.70 -13.77
C ALA A 221 -1.48 4.19 -13.25
N ALA A 222 -1.49 5.02 -12.19
CA ALA A 222 -2.71 5.61 -11.68
C ALA A 222 -3.39 6.52 -12.72
N LEU A 223 -2.61 7.37 -13.40
CA LEU A 223 -3.13 8.30 -14.40
C LEU A 223 -3.68 7.59 -15.65
N VAL A 224 -3.04 6.48 -16.06
CA VAL A 224 -3.42 5.74 -17.29
C VAL A 224 -4.50 4.69 -17.03
N LEU A 225 -4.38 3.93 -15.94
CA LEU A 225 -5.24 2.77 -15.69
C LEU A 225 -6.49 3.10 -14.89
N LEU A 226 -6.56 4.28 -14.28
CA LEU A 226 -7.62 4.69 -13.37
C LEU A 226 -8.31 6.02 -13.77
N PRO A 227 -8.64 6.23 -15.06
CA PRO A 227 -9.34 7.44 -15.46
C PRO A 227 -10.77 7.44 -14.91
N ASP A 228 -11.22 8.57 -14.39
CA ASP A 228 -12.60 9.01 -14.19
C ASP A 228 -13.52 8.29 -13.17
N ARG A 229 -13.16 7.17 -12.59
CA ARG A 229 -14.06 6.45 -11.67
C ARG A 229 -13.71 6.58 -10.19
N TRP A 230 -12.86 7.52 -9.85
CA TRP A 230 -12.41 7.68 -8.50
C TRP A 230 -12.98 8.95 -7.84
N PRO A 231 -13.51 8.85 -6.62
CA PRO A 231 -13.41 7.75 -5.68
C PRO A 231 -14.67 6.87 -5.66
N PRO A 232 -14.52 5.54 -5.69
CA PRO A 232 -15.64 4.62 -5.44
C PRO A 232 -16.21 4.75 -4.01
N TRP A 233 -15.50 5.47 -3.17
CA TRP A 233 -15.86 5.69 -1.77
C TRP A 233 -16.58 7.01 -1.48
N ARG A 234 -17.13 7.68 -2.46
CA ARG A 234 -18.12 8.70 -2.08
C ARG A 234 -19.18 7.96 -1.27
N PRO A 235 -19.33 8.20 0.04
CA PRO A 235 -20.48 7.67 0.73
C PRO A 235 -21.67 8.10 -0.12
N GLU A 236 -22.49 7.15 -0.56
CA GLU A 236 -23.79 7.50 -1.11
C GLU A 236 -24.36 8.54 -0.13
N PRO A 237 -24.82 9.70 -0.64
CA PRO A 237 -25.44 10.68 0.23
C PRO A 237 -26.47 9.86 1.03
N VAL A 238 -26.23 9.73 2.33
CA VAL A 238 -27.16 9.04 3.22
C VAL A 238 -28.49 9.64 2.86
N ALA A 239 -29.34 8.84 2.19
CA ALA A 239 -30.66 9.29 1.78
C ALA A 239 -31.26 9.87 3.04
N ARG A 240 -31.37 11.20 3.10
CA ARG A 240 -31.96 11.84 4.27
C ARG A 240 -33.29 11.12 4.45
N PRO A 241 -33.56 10.55 5.64
CA PRO A 241 -34.83 9.91 5.87
C PRO A 241 -35.89 10.87 5.35
N ALA A 242 -36.69 10.39 4.41
CA ALA A 242 -37.72 11.21 3.78
C ALA A 242 -38.46 11.91 4.91
N THR A 243 -38.34 13.20 4.99
CA THR A 243 -39.04 14.00 5.99
C THR A 243 -40.51 13.63 5.79
N PRO A 244 -41.20 13.04 6.78
CA PRO A 244 -42.59 12.61 6.60
C PRO A 244 -43.35 13.82 6.09
N SER A 245 -43.96 13.69 4.90
CA SER A 245 -44.69 14.78 4.28
C SER A 245 -45.76 15.21 5.27
N ARG A 246 -45.84 16.51 5.59
CA ARG A 246 -46.79 17.10 6.53
C ARG A 246 -48.27 16.73 6.25
N SER A 247 -48.51 16.15 5.04
CA SER A 247 -49.87 15.72 4.65
C SER A 247 -50.37 14.45 5.33
N GLN A 248 -49.47 13.64 5.95
CA GLN A 248 -49.89 12.42 6.68
C GLN A 248 -50.28 12.68 8.16
N ALA A 249 -50.04 13.88 8.65
CA ALA A 249 -50.38 14.22 10.04
C ALA A 249 -51.86 14.62 10.25
N SER A 250 -52.66 14.76 9.16
CA SER A 250 -54.04 15.26 9.26
C SER A 250 -55.13 14.18 9.34
N ALA A 251 -54.78 12.89 9.35
CA ALA A 251 -55.77 11.82 9.37
C ALA A 251 -55.80 11.07 10.71
N VAL A 252 -55.91 11.81 11.82
CA VAL A 252 -56.33 11.18 13.09
C VAL A 252 -57.84 11.27 13.15
N PRO A 253 -58.59 10.17 12.99
CA PRO A 253 -60.05 10.18 13.18
C PRO A 253 -60.36 10.42 14.65
N HIS A 254 -60.97 11.55 14.94
CA HIS A 254 -61.60 11.80 16.23
C HIS A 254 -62.72 10.75 16.47
N ARG A 255 -62.39 9.68 17.17
CA ARG A 255 -63.42 8.82 17.74
C ARG A 255 -63.97 9.47 19.00
N TYR A 256 -65.16 10.03 18.90
CA TYR A 256 -65.99 10.35 20.08
C TYR A 256 -66.57 9.06 20.64
N PRO A 257 -66.52 8.84 21.95
CA PRO A 257 -67.25 7.75 22.57
C PRO A 257 -68.75 8.13 22.66
N PRO A 258 -69.65 7.18 22.41
CA PRO A 258 -71.09 7.43 22.63
C PRO A 258 -71.39 7.49 24.12
N HIS A 259 -72.08 8.54 24.49
CA HIS A 259 -72.69 8.65 25.81
C HIS A 259 -73.88 7.68 25.90
N ALA A 260 -73.85 6.82 26.91
CA ALA A 260 -75.06 6.13 27.51
C ALA A 260 -75.20 6.55 28.96
#